data_3a07d489d5b30a7c63bb41d6eae726ed
#
_entry.id   3a07d489d5b30a7c63bb41d6eae726ed
#
_cell.length_a   1.000
_cell.length_b   1.000
_cell.length_c   1.000
_cell.angle_alpha   90.00
_cell.angle_beta   90.00
_cell.angle_gamma   90.00
#
_symmetry.space_group_name_H-M   'P 1'
#
loop_
_entity.id
_entity.type
_entity.pdbx_description
1 polymer ?
#
loop_
_entity_poly.entity_id
_entity_poly.type
_entity_poly.pdbx_seq_one_letter_code
_entity_poly.pdbx_strand_id
1 'polypeptide(L)'
;MPDRIDRRLRELGIVLPAPAPAFASYLPWRISGNTVYISGQGPLVDGRIEEKYCGRVGSDLTVEEGQAAARLTALNVLAQLKDACGGDLDRVAGCIQLMGFVNCDPGFTQTPTVINGGSDAIVEVFGDAGRHARYAIGSHALPVNIAVEIAAIFELD
;
A
#
# COMPACT_ATOMS: atom_id res chain seq x y z
N MET A 1 8.35 18.23 -14.99
CA MET A 1 7.06 18.57 -15.60
C MET A 1 5.96 18.17 -14.62
N PRO A 2 5.14 19.10 -14.23
CA PRO A 2 3.97 18.74 -13.43
C PRO A 2 3.17 17.68 -14.19
N ASP A 3 2.55 16.74 -13.46
CA ASP A 3 1.76 15.60 -13.97
C ASP A 3 2.54 14.40 -14.50
N ARG A 4 3.81 14.25 -14.24
CA ARG A 4 4.60 13.07 -14.66
C ARG A 4 4.00 11.79 -14.09
N ILE A 5 3.75 11.75 -12.79
CA ILE A 5 3.19 10.57 -12.12
C ILE A 5 1.70 10.38 -12.44
N ASP A 6 0.91 11.44 -12.52
CA ASP A 6 -0.49 11.33 -12.91
C ASP A 6 -0.64 10.82 -14.35
N ARG A 7 0.25 11.22 -15.27
CA ARG A 7 0.32 10.63 -16.61
C ARG A 7 0.68 9.15 -16.54
N ARG A 8 1.67 8.79 -15.73
CA ARG A 8 2.07 7.39 -15.55
C ARG A 8 0.91 6.53 -15.03
N LEU A 9 0.16 7.02 -14.06
CA LEU A 9 -1.04 6.34 -13.56
C LEU A 9 -2.06 6.10 -14.69
N ARG A 10 -2.32 7.12 -15.53
CA ARG A 10 -3.21 6.97 -16.69
C ARG A 10 -2.71 5.94 -17.69
N GLU A 11 -1.42 5.94 -18.02
CA GLU A 11 -0.80 4.95 -18.92
C GLU A 11 -0.94 3.52 -18.39
N LEU A 12 -0.85 3.33 -17.08
CA LEU A 12 -1.03 2.06 -16.40
C LEU A 12 -2.50 1.66 -16.20
N GLY A 13 -3.44 2.56 -16.51
CA GLY A 13 -4.85 2.34 -16.24
C GLY A 13 -5.18 2.31 -14.74
N ILE A 14 -4.34 2.93 -13.90
CA ILE A 14 -4.52 2.96 -12.45
C ILE A 14 -5.35 4.20 -12.07
N VAL A 15 -6.46 3.94 -11.37
CA VAL A 15 -7.24 4.97 -10.68
C VAL A 15 -7.03 4.79 -9.18
N LEU A 16 -6.41 5.77 -8.53
CA LEU A 16 -6.21 5.72 -7.10
C LEU A 16 -7.57 5.84 -6.38
N PRO A 17 -7.81 5.04 -5.33
CA PRO A 17 -9.00 5.21 -4.51
C PRO A 17 -8.98 6.58 -3.80
N ALA A 18 -10.13 7.04 -3.34
CA ALA A 18 -10.17 8.20 -2.45
C ALA A 18 -9.40 7.87 -1.15
N PRO A 19 -8.60 8.81 -0.61
CA PRO A 19 -7.88 8.57 0.63
C PRO A 19 -8.87 8.37 1.78
N ALA A 20 -8.76 7.22 2.46
CA ALA A 20 -9.64 6.88 3.57
C ALA A 20 -9.26 7.69 4.82
N PRO A 21 -10.25 8.16 5.61
CA PRO A 21 -9.97 8.77 6.91
C PRO A 21 -9.41 7.75 7.89
N ALA A 22 -8.73 8.22 8.94
CA ALA A 22 -8.30 7.35 10.02
C ALA A 22 -9.50 6.74 10.76
N PHE A 23 -9.42 5.45 11.06
CA PHE A 23 -10.46 4.71 11.78
C PHE A 23 -10.36 4.83 13.31
N ALA A 24 -9.29 5.41 13.83
CA ALA A 24 -8.98 5.48 15.25
C ALA A 24 -8.18 6.75 15.58
N SER A 25 -7.57 6.79 16.76
CA SER A 25 -6.83 7.95 17.28
C SER A 25 -5.42 8.04 16.65
N TYR A 26 -5.33 8.26 15.34
CA TYR A 26 -4.10 8.47 14.60
C TYR A 26 -4.35 9.30 13.35
N LEU A 27 -3.26 9.72 12.67
CA LEU A 27 -3.35 10.40 11.37
C LEU A 27 -3.07 9.41 10.25
N PRO A 28 -3.73 9.54 9.08
CA PRO A 28 -3.44 8.67 7.93
C PRO A 28 -2.00 8.80 7.41
N TRP A 29 -1.41 9.97 7.58
CA TRP A 29 -0.02 10.25 7.23
C TRP A 29 0.53 11.38 8.10
N ARG A 30 1.86 11.45 8.17
CA ARG A 30 2.58 12.53 8.85
C ARG A 30 3.86 12.85 8.10
N ILE A 31 4.17 14.13 8.00
CA ILE A 31 5.43 14.61 7.44
C ILE A 31 6.35 15.06 8.57
N SER A 32 7.63 14.67 8.47
CA SER A 32 8.73 15.15 9.31
C SER A 32 9.91 15.45 8.42
N GLY A 33 10.32 16.73 8.35
CA GLY A 33 11.29 17.17 7.37
C GLY A 33 10.80 16.93 5.95
N ASN A 34 11.56 16.15 5.17
CA ASN A 34 11.20 15.71 3.83
C ASN A 34 10.66 14.26 3.79
N THR A 35 10.39 13.67 4.95
CA THR A 35 9.94 12.29 5.05
C THR A 35 8.45 12.22 5.33
N VAL A 36 7.73 11.43 4.53
CA VAL A 36 6.31 11.14 4.70
C VAL A 36 6.13 9.74 5.26
N TYR A 37 5.45 9.65 6.38
CA TYR A 37 5.06 8.39 7.03
C TYR A 37 3.59 8.12 6.73
N ILE A 38 3.31 7.03 6.04
CA ILE A 38 1.95 6.59 5.75
C ILE A 38 1.56 5.51 6.74
N SER A 39 0.47 5.73 7.48
CA SER A 39 -0.10 4.74 8.41
C SER A 39 -0.58 3.50 7.66
N GLY A 40 -0.70 2.38 8.37
CA GLY A 40 -1.17 1.12 7.81
C GLY A 40 -2.48 1.29 7.04
N GLN A 41 -2.48 0.81 5.81
CA GLN A 41 -3.62 0.81 4.90
C GLN A 41 -4.07 -0.62 4.65
N GLY A 42 -5.34 -0.78 4.30
CA GLY A 42 -5.94 -2.05 3.89
C GLY A 42 -6.42 -2.02 2.45
N PRO A 43 -7.02 -3.13 1.98
CA PRO A 43 -7.58 -3.24 0.63
C PRO A 43 -8.96 -2.57 0.58
N LEU A 44 -8.98 -1.25 0.44
CA LEU A 44 -10.19 -0.43 0.46
C LEU A 44 -10.55 0.08 -0.94
N VAL A 45 -11.84 0.14 -1.22
CA VAL A 45 -12.41 0.84 -2.37
C VAL A 45 -13.36 1.90 -1.83
N ASP A 46 -13.11 3.16 -2.16
CA ASP A 46 -13.93 4.31 -1.71
C ASP A 46 -14.20 4.32 -0.20
N GLY A 47 -13.16 4.05 0.59
CA GLY A 47 -13.21 4.03 2.05
C GLY A 47 -13.90 2.82 2.67
N ARG A 48 -14.27 1.83 1.86
CA ARG A 48 -14.88 0.57 2.31
C ARG A 48 -13.95 -0.59 2.07
N ILE A 49 -13.93 -1.52 3.03
CA ILE A 49 -13.17 -2.76 2.89
C ILE A 49 -13.76 -3.57 1.75
N GLU A 50 -12.90 -4.02 0.84
CA GLU A 50 -13.27 -4.97 -0.20
C GLU A 50 -13.37 -6.37 0.41
N GLU A 51 -14.59 -6.84 0.66
CA GLU A 51 -14.86 -8.08 1.41
C GLU A 51 -14.18 -9.32 0.82
N LYS A 52 -14.02 -9.38 -0.51
CA LYS A 52 -13.30 -10.49 -1.17
C LYS A 52 -11.84 -10.61 -0.75
N TYR A 53 -11.27 -9.57 -0.12
CA TYR A 53 -9.91 -9.54 0.40
C TYR A 53 -9.87 -9.59 1.93
N CYS A 54 -10.88 -10.17 2.56
CA CYS A 54 -10.90 -10.50 3.97
C CYS A 54 -10.64 -12.00 4.17
N GLY A 55 -9.88 -12.33 5.21
CA GLY A 55 -9.54 -13.70 5.54
C GLY A 55 -8.04 -13.95 5.54
N ARG A 56 -7.68 -15.21 5.80
CA ARG A 56 -6.29 -15.67 5.87
C ARG A 56 -5.80 -16.15 4.53
N VAL A 57 -4.65 -15.65 4.11
CA VAL A 57 -3.97 -16.17 2.92
C VAL A 57 -3.42 -17.57 3.24
N GLY A 58 -3.74 -18.50 2.37
CA GLY A 58 -3.41 -19.92 2.53
C GLY A 58 -4.65 -20.77 2.79
N SER A 59 -5.54 -20.37 3.70
CA SER A 59 -6.76 -21.10 4.00
C SER A 59 -8.02 -20.48 3.38
N ASP A 60 -8.22 -19.17 3.51
CA ASP A 60 -9.41 -18.49 3.00
C ASP A 60 -9.19 -17.88 1.61
N LEU A 61 -7.98 -17.40 1.36
CA LEU A 61 -7.57 -16.80 0.08
C LEU A 61 -6.34 -17.51 -0.48
N THR A 62 -6.26 -17.55 -1.80
CA THR A 62 -5.05 -18.00 -2.50
C THR A 62 -3.93 -16.96 -2.40
N VAL A 63 -2.72 -17.36 -2.74
CA VAL A 63 -1.57 -16.45 -2.84
C VAL A 63 -1.84 -15.33 -3.85
N GLU A 64 -2.45 -15.65 -4.98
CA GLU A 64 -2.81 -14.73 -6.05
C GLU A 64 -3.86 -13.71 -5.58
N GLU A 65 -4.86 -14.15 -4.83
CA GLU A 65 -5.84 -13.25 -4.22
C GLU A 65 -5.18 -12.36 -3.16
N GLY A 66 -4.24 -12.89 -2.40
CA GLY A 66 -3.41 -12.12 -1.47
C GLY A 66 -2.58 -11.06 -2.17
N GLN A 67 -1.96 -11.38 -3.32
CA GLN A 67 -1.24 -10.41 -4.15
C GLN A 67 -2.16 -9.30 -4.68
N ALA A 68 -3.36 -9.64 -5.11
CA ALA A 68 -4.34 -8.66 -5.55
C ALA A 68 -4.79 -7.74 -4.39
N ALA A 69 -4.96 -8.29 -3.19
CA ALA A 69 -5.22 -7.52 -1.98
C ALA A 69 -4.06 -6.57 -1.65
N ALA A 70 -2.81 -7.05 -1.75
CA ALA A 70 -1.61 -6.25 -1.52
C ALA A 70 -1.49 -5.10 -2.54
N ARG A 71 -1.82 -5.36 -3.82
CA ARG A 71 -1.86 -4.33 -4.85
C ARG A 71 -2.87 -3.23 -4.53
N LEU A 72 -4.11 -3.59 -4.21
CA LEU A 72 -5.13 -2.62 -3.83
C LEU A 72 -4.73 -1.84 -2.57
N THR A 73 -4.15 -2.52 -1.60
CA THR A 73 -3.62 -1.88 -0.37
C THR A 73 -2.53 -0.86 -0.70
N ALA A 74 -1.60 -1.17 -1.61
CA ALA A 74 -0.58 -0.23 -2.06
C ALA A 74 -1.18 0.98 -2.79
N LEU A 75 -2.27 0.79 -3.55
CA LEU A 75 -2.98 1.93 -4.15
C LEU A 75 -3.61 2.84 -3.10
N ASN A 76 -4.07 2.30 -1.98
CA ASN A 76 -4.52 3.11 -0.83
C ASN A 76 -3.35 3.85 -0.17
N VAL A 77 -2.17 3.24 -0.07
CA VAL A 77 -0.94 3.93 0.37
C VAL A 77 -0.63 5.11 -0.55
N LEU A 78 -0.69 4.92 -1.87
CA LEU A 78 -0.46 5.98 -2.85
C LEU A 78 -1.52 7.09 -2.80
N ALA A 79 -2.77 6.74 -2.50
CA ALA A 79 -3.83 7.73 -2.31
C ALA A 79 -3.54 8.65 -1.10
N GLN A 80 -3.09 8.07 0.01
CA GLN A 80 -2.66 8.83 1.18
C GLN A 80 -1.41 9.68 0.89
N LEU A 81 -0.45 9.13 0.15
CA LEU A 81 0.75 9.86 -0.27
C LEU A 81 0.39 11.06 -1.15
N LYS A 82 -0.54 10.88 -2.09
CA LYS A 82 -1.03 11.98 -2.94
C LYS A 82 -1.69 13.09 -2.11
N ASP A 83 -2.49 12.72 -1.12
CA ASP A 83 -3.09 13.67 -0.17
C ASP A 83 -2.01 14.42 0.63
N ALA A 84 -1.03 13.70 1.16
CA ALA A 84 0.12 14.29 1.88
C ALA A 84 0.92 15.27 1.03
N CYS A 85 1.02 15.02 -0.29
CA CYS A 85 1.70 15.87 -1.26
C CYS A 85 0.84 17.05 -1.77
N GLY A 86 -0.37 17.22 -1.26
CA GLY A 86 -1.29 18.26 -1.74
C GLY A 86 -1.81 18.00 -3.15
N GLY A 87 -1.88 16.74 -3.56
CA GLY A 87 -2.34 16.30 -4.88
C GLY A 87 -1.24 16.08 -5.92
N ASP A 88 0.00 16.43 -5.62
CA ASP A 88 1.13 16.39 -6.57
C ASP A 88 2.15 15.31 -6.20
N LEU A 89 2.02 14.13 -6.80
CA LEU A 89 2.95 13.01 -6.61
C LEU A 89 4.33 13.23 -7.27
N ASP A 90 4.49 14.24 -8.11
CA ASP A 90 5.80 14.58 -8.68
C ASP A 90 6.79 15.10 -7.63
N ARG A 91 6.29 15.49 -6.46
CA ARG A 91 7.09 15.84 -5.28
C ARG A 91 7.78 14.66 -4.60
N VAL A 92 7.44 13.44 -4.97
CA VAL A 92 8.01 12.24 -4.36
C VAL A 92 9.38 11.95 -4.96
N ALA A 93 10.43 12.02 -4.14
CA ALA A 93 11.80 11.67 -4.51
C ALA A 93 12.00 10.15 -4.56
N GLY A 94 11.36 9.41 -3.65
CA GLY A 94 11.42 7.96 -3.66
C GLY A 94 10.67 7.29 -2.52
N CYS A 95 10.50 5.97 -2.68
CA CYS A 95 10.02 5.11 -1.61
C CYS A 95 11.21 4.62 -0.78
N ILE A 96 11.19 4.89 0.52
CA ILE A 96 12.28 4.49 1.42
C ILE A 96 12.04 3.07 1.93
N GLN A 97 10.85 2.81 2.47
CA GLN A 97 10.52 1.52 3.07
C GLN A 97 9.04 1.18 2.92
N LEU A 98 8.77 -0.10 2.69
CA LEU A 98 7.45 -0.69 2.73
C LEU A 98 7.40 -1.74 3.82
N MET A 99 6.36 -1.70 4.63
CA MET A 99 6.13 -2.63 5.73
C MET A 99 4.85 -3.38 5.44
N GLY A 100 4.99 -4.65 5.06
CA GLY A 100 3.87 -5.50 4.66
C GLY A 100 3.54 -6.57 5.70
N PHE A 101 2.26 -6.69 6.02
CA PHE A 101 1.72 -7.68 6.94
C PHE A 101 0.67 -8.51 6.22
N VAL A 102 0.78 -9.83 6.35
CA VAL A 102 -0.15 -10.77 5.74
C VAL A 102 -0.90 -11.52 6.84
N ASN A 103 -2.21 -11.44 6.82
CA ASN A 103 -3.07 -12.28 7.65
C ASN A 103 -3.00 -13.70 7.11
N CYS A 104 -2.39 -14.61 7.85
CA CYS A 104 -2.13 -15.97 7.37
C CYS A 104 -2.15 -17.00 8.51
N ASP A 105 -2.25 -18.27 8.13
CA ASP A 105 -2.17 -19.37 9.06
C ASP A 105 -0.73 -19.57 9.59
N PRO A 106 -0.57 -20.17 10.77
CA PRO A 106 0.74 -20.61 11.24
C PRO A 106 1.42 -21.51 10.20
N GLY A 107 2.71 -21.25 9.94
CA GLY A 107 3.49 -22.00 8.97
C GLY A 107 3.37 -21.52 7.52
N PHE A 108 2.51 -20.55 7.21
CA PHE A 108 2.51 -19.91 5.90
C PHE A 108 3.75 -19.03 5.73
N THR A 109 4.58 -19.32 4.73
CA THR A 109 5.90 -18.69 4.54
C THR A 109 6.01 -17.87 3.26
N GLN A 110 4.96 -17.82 2.45
CA GLN A 110 4.95 -17.08 1.17
C GLN A 110 4.53 -15.61 1.34
N THR A 111 4.74 -15.04 2.51
CA THR A 111 4.42 -13.63 2.79
C THR A 111 5.16 -12.66 1.86
N PRO A 112 6.45 -12.88 1.49
CA PRO A 112 7.12 -12.03 0.49
C PRO A 112 6.43 -12.06 -0.87
N THR A 113 5.98 -13.23 -1.32
CA THR A 113 5.27 -13.39 -2.59
C THR A 113 3.95 -12.60 -2.60
N VAL A 114 3.20 -12.64 -1.50
CA VAL A 114 1.96 -11.86 -1.35
C VAL A 114 2.25 -10.37 -1.42
N ILE A 115 3.22 -9.87 -0.66
CA ILE A 115 3.52 -8.43 -0.61
C ILE A 115 4.15 -7.92 -1.91
N ASN A 116 4.71 -8.78 -2.75
CA ASN A 116 5.14 -8.39 -4.10
C ASN A 116 4.03 -7.69 -4.89
N GLY A 117 2.76 -8.06 -4.70
CA GLY A 117 1.64 -7.34 -5.32
C GLY A 117 1.64 -5.85 -5.00
N GLY A 118 1.99 -5.48 -3.79
CA GLY A 118 2.12 -4.08 -3.36
C GLY A 118 3.43 -3.44 -3.83
N SER A 119 4.56 -4.10 -3.64
CA SER A 119 5.87 -3.59 -4.05
C SER A 119 5.92 -3.32 -5.55
N ASP A 120 5.40 -4.23 -6.36
CA ASP A 120 5.37 -4.09 -7.82
C ASP A 120 4.53 -2.87 -8.24
N ALA A 121 3.40 -2.63 -7.58
CA ALA A 121 2.58 -1.45 -7.85
C ALA A 121 3.35 -0.13 -7.59
N ILE A 122 4.11 -0.04 -6.51
CA ILE A 122 4.94 1.13 -6.20
C ILE A 122 6.01 1.33 -7.28
N VAL A 123 6.69 0.26 -7.68
CA VAL A 123 7.73 0.32 -8.72
C VAL A 123 7.15 0.64 -10.10
N GLU A 124 5.98 0.10 -10.45
CA GLU A 124 5.29 0.45 -11.70
C GLU A 124 5.01 1.94 -11.81
N VAL A 125 4.62 2.58 -10.70
CA VAL A 125 4.28 4.00 -10.66
C VAL A 125 5.51 4.90 -10.67
N PHE A 126 6.51 4.61 -9.83
CA PHE A 126 7.67 5.49 -9.63
C PHE A 126 8.94 5.04 -10.34
N GLY A 127 8.95 3.87 -10.99
CA GLY A 127 10.16 3.32 -11.61
C GLY A 127 11.25 3.05 -10.55
N ASP A 128 12.49 3.41 -10.85
CA ASP A 128 13.61 3.19 -9.93
C ASP A 128 13.45 3.92 -8.59
N ALA A 129 12.80 5.07 -8.56
CA ALA A 129 12.47 5.78 -7.32
C ALA A 129 11.46 5.00 -6.43
N GLY A 130 10.74 4.05 -7.00
CA GLY A 130 9.85 3.15 -6.26
C GLY A 130 10.54 1.97 -5.59
N ARG A 131 11.81 1.69 -5.91
CA ARG A 131 12.56 0.60 -5.28
C ARG A 131 12.87 0.94 -3.82
N HIS A 132 12.54 0.02 -2.93
CA HIS A 132 12.50 0.29 -1.50
C HIS A 132 13.07 -0.88 -0.69
N ALA A 133 13.53 -0.57 0.52
CA ALA A 133 13.72 -1.58 1.56
C ALA A 133 12.36 -2.05 2.07
N ARG A 134 12.26 -3.30 2.50
CA ARG A 134 10.99 -3.79 3.04
C ARG A 134 11.17 -4.93 4.02
N TYR A 135 10.11 -5.18 4.78
CA TYR A 135 9.83 -6.49 5.34
C TYR A 135 8.40 -6.92 4.96
N ALA A 136 8.20 -8.22 4.86
CA ALA A 136 6.93 -8.85 4.53
C ALA A 136 6.74 -10.04 5.46
N ILE A 137 5.92 -9.87 6.49
CA ILE A 137 5.77 -10.82 7.59
C ILE A 137 4.33 -11.25 7.78
N GLY A 138 4.14 -12.42 8.38
CA GLY A 138 2.85 -12.95 8.74
C GLY A 138 2.33 -12.36 10.05
N SER A 139 1.02 -12.24 10.14
CA SER A 139 0.29 -11.89 11.33
C SER A 139 -0.82 -12.92 11.56
N HIS A 140 -1.05 -13.31 12.80
CA HIS A 140 -2.14 -14.24 13.13
C HIS A 140 -3.54 -13.59 13.01
N ALA A 141 -3.60 -12.27 13.02
CA ALA A 141 -4.81 -11.49 12.82
C ALA A 141 -4.44 -10.08 12.33
N LEU A 142 -5.31 -9.50 11.53
CA LEU A 142 -5.25 -8.09 11.13
C LEU A 142 -6.59 -7.41 11.46
N PRO A 143 -6.62 -6.10 11.63
CA PRO A 143 -7.86 -5.37 11.91
C PRO A 143 -8.95 -5.72 10.91
N VAL A 144 -10.17 -5.91 11.38
CA VAL A 144 -11.36 -6.23 10.57
C VAL A 144 -11.18 -7.39 9.60
N ASN A 145 -10.25 -8.30 9.94
CA ASN A 145 -9.94 -9.50 9.18
C ASN A 145 -9.45 -9.26 7.74
N ILE A 146 -8.85 -8.10 7.44
CA ILE A 146 -8.25 -7.87 6.11
C ILE A 146 -7.09 -8.85 5.86
N ALA A 147 -6.86 -9.19 4.60
CA ALA A 147 -5.81 -10.14 4.22
C ALA A 147 -4.41 -9.53 4.28
N VAL A 148 -4.30 -8.23 4.02
CA VAL A 148 -3.03 -7.51 3.91
C VAL A 148 -3.15 -6.13 4.53
N GLU A 149 -2.11 -5.72 5.25
CA GLU A 149 -1.92 -4.34 5.71
C GLU A 149 -0.54 -3.87 5.28
N ILE A 150 -0.45 -2.65 4.75
CA ILE A 150 0.81 -2.05 4.31
C ILE A 150 0.92 -0.63 4.87
N ALA A 151 2.04 -0.36 5.51
CA ALA A 151 2.51 0.99 5.82
C ALA A 151 3.74 1.29 4.97
N ALA A 152 4.07 2.57 4.77
CA ALA A 152 5.22 2.93 3.95
C ALA A 152 5.81 4.29 4.36
N ILE A 153 7.08 4.47 4.00
CA ILE A 153 7.83 5.71 4.22
C ILE A 153 8.35 6.18 2.87
N PHE A 154 8.10 7.45 2.56
CA PHE A 154 8.55 8.09 1.32
C PHE A 154 9.40 9.33 1.63
N GLU A 155 10.24 9.70 0.67
CA GLU A 155 11.00 10.94 0.69
C GLU A 155 10.42 11.91 -0.32
N LEU A 156 10.37 13.19 0.04
CA LEU A 156 9.97 14.29 -0.84
C LEU A 156 11.22 15.10 -1.28
N ASP A 157 11.14 15.71 -2.46
CA ASP A 157 12.11 16.69 -2.96
C ASP A 157 12.08 18.00 -2.16
#